data_6016a506dbd9d47da4199d232842c8cb
#
_entry.id   6016a506dbd9d47da4199d232842c8cb
#
_cell.length_a   1.000
_cell.length_b   1.000
_cell.length_c   1.000
_cell.angle_alpha   90.00
_cell.angle_beta   90.00
_cell.angle_gamma   90.00
#
_symmetry.space_group_name_H-M   'P 1'
#
loop_
_entity.id
_entity.type
_entity.pdbx_description
1 polymer ?
#
loop_
_entity_poly.entity_id
_entity_poly.type
_entity_poly.pdbx_seq_one_letter_code
_entity_poly.pdbx_strand_id
1 'polypeptide(L)'
;MQFVLRKIMQKAEDAFSACTIDLIAAVQSNHSVQVLLNYFQTEQENIDNRITDFFNELSDYLENFQHYRITVGVSSEVESFEQISTAIEMSKEAAASRLFKGNGRRIEYCQEPHTLFSPKDFQNEYEEFAKAVETMQPDACQYQIHKCFRLASDKALFASEFYAMGLWLLRSTYDILEIADTFDVDVQQEVLENLSTVADLRDYVIRQVQQLIKESRSERENRERKPVLEAIVYMKEHFTEKITLEDVA
;
A
#
# COMPACT_ATOMS: atom_id res chain seq x y z
N MET A 1 -8.11 -0.33 17.18
CA MET A 1 -8.47 -1.07 15.94
C MET A 1 -9.00 -2.47 16.22
N GLN A 2 -8.31 -3.37 16.91
CA GLN A 2 -8.77 -4.75 17.17
C GLN A 2 -10.19 -4.87 17.73
N PHE A 3 -10.62 -3.95 18.60
CA PHE A 3 -12.01 -3.95 19.12
C PHE A 3 -13.05 -3.76 18.01
N VAL A 4 -12.79 -2.84 17.08
CA VAL A 4 -13.68 -2.57 15.94
C VAL A 4 -13.80 -3.80 15.04
N LEU A 5 -12.67 -4.44 14.71
CA LEU A 5 -12.65 -5.64 13.87
C LEU A 5 -13.45 -6.80 14.50
N ARG A 6 -13.27 -7.04 15.81
CA ARG A 6 -14.07 -8.05 16.53
C ARG A 6 -15.56 -7.73 16.49
N LYS A 7 -15.92 -6.45 16.59
CA LYS A 7 -17.32 -6.03 16.52
C LYS A 7 -17.92 -6.22 15.13
N ILE A 8 -17.12 -5.98 14.08
CA ILE A 8 -17.51 -6.28 12.69
C ILE A 8 -17.76 -7.77 12.51
N MET A 9 -16.86 -8.64 13.01
CA MET A 9 -17.05 -10.09 12.95
C MET A 9 -18.32 -10.53 13.67
N GLN A 10 -18.56 -10.05 14.87
CA GLN A 10 -19.78 -10.36 15.63
C GLN A 10 -21.03 -9.93 14.87
N LYS A 11 -21.04 -8.71 14.31
CA LYS A 11 -22.16 -8.23 13.51
C LYS A 11 -22.38 -9.07 12.23
N ALA A 12 -21.32 -9.57 11.61
CA ALA A 12 -21.41 -10.47 10.47
C ALA A 12 -22.05 -11.80 10.86
N GLU A 13 -21.64 -12.39 11.99
CA GLU A 13 -22.27 -13.60 12.54
C GLU A 13 -23.77 -13.37 12.83
N ASP A 14 -24.11 -12.27 13.49
CA ASP A 14 -25.50 -11.92 13.79
C ASP A 14 -26.34 -11.72 12.52
N ALA A 15 -25.77 -11.09 11.48
CA ALA A 15 -26.47 -10.80 10.24
C ALA A 15 -26.73 -12.03 9.37
N PHE A 16 -25.79 -12.96 9.30
CA PHE A 16 -25.82 -14.05 8.30
C PHE A 16 -26.13 -15.44 8.86
N SER A 17 -26.01 -15.69 10.17
CA SER A 17 -26.20 -17.01 10.77
C SER A 17 -27.54 -17.67 10.47
N ALA A 18 -28.58 -16.90 10.22
CA ALA A 18 -29.93 -17.43 9.93
C ALA A 18 -30.14 -17.85 8.47
N CYS A 19 -29.26 -17.44 7.54
CA CYS A 19 -29.44 -17.65 6.09
C CYS A 19 -28.25 -18.37 5.44
N THR A 20 -27.24 -18.75 6.23
CA THR A 20 -26.06 -19.48 5.74
C THR A 20 -26.03 -20.90 6.32
N ILE A 21 -25.40 -21.82 5.56
CA ILE A 21 -25.07 -23.17 6.03
C ILE A 21 -23.86 -23.04 6.96
N ASP A 22 -22.83 -22.34 6.48
CA ASP A 22 -21.60 -22.08 7.22
C ASP A 22 -21.19 -20.62 7.04
N LEU A 23 -20.63 -20.04 8.09
CA LEU A 23 -20.04 -18.71 8.09
C LEU A 23 -18.65 -18.77 8.72
N ILE A 24 -17.67 -18.21 8.04
CA ILE A 24 -16.33 -18.04 8.58
C ILE A 24 -15.98 -16.55 8.49
N ALA A 25 -15.70 -15.93 9.63
CA ALA A 25 -15.19 -14.57 9.71
C ALA A 25 -13.80 -14.56 10.33
N ALA A 26 -12.85 -13.95 9.68
CA ALA A 26 -11.46 -13.87 10.13
C ALA A 26 -10.88 -12.47 9.93
N VAL A 27 -10.05 -12.03 10.88
CA VAL A 27 -9.24 -10.82 10.71
C VAL A 27 -8.12 -11.14 9.74
N GLN A 28 -8.08 -10.42 8.63
CA GLN A 28 -7.05 -10.58 7.59
C GLN A 28 -5.84 -9.68 7.86
N SER A 29 -6.08 -8.45 8.32
CA SER A 29 -5.04 -7.47 8.64
C SER A 29 -5.53 -6.55 9.78
N ASN A 30 -4.72 -5.58 10.16
CA ASN A 30 -5.11 -4.60 11.19
C ASN A 30 -6.35 -3.76 10.84
N HIS A 31 -6.83 -3.82 9.59
CA HIS A 31 -7.98 -3.01 9.12
C HIS A 31 -8.93 -3.78 8.21
N SER A 32 -8.77 -5.08 8.04
CA SER A 32 -9.66 -5.86 7.19
C SER A 32 -10.15 -7.13 7.85
N VAL A 33 -11.41 -7.45 7.60
CA VAL A 33 -12.06 -8.70 7.97
C VAL A 33 -12.51 -9.38 6.69
N GLN A 34 -12.17 -10.65 6.57
CA GLN A 34 -12.65 -11.53 5.52
C GLN A 34 -13.85 -12.31 6.06
N VAL A 35 -14.95 -12.31 5.30
CA VAL A 35 -16.15 -13.11 5.62
C VAL A 35 -16.42 -14.04 4.45
N LEU A 36 -16.51 -15.33 4.75
CA LEU A 36 -16.91 -16.38 3.80
C LEU A 36 -18.30 -16.85 4.19
N LEU A 37 -19.22 -16.84 3.22
CA LEU A 37 -20.59 -17.27 3.38
C LEU A 37 -20.83 -18.51 2.50
N ASN A 38 -21.28 -19.61 3.11
CA ASN A 38 -21.76 -20.81 2.40
C ASN A 38 -23.29 -20.88 2.55
N TYR A 39 -24.00 -20.92 1.44
CA TYR A 39 -25.46 -20.90 1.44
C TYR A 39 -26.05 -21.66 0.23
N PHE A 40 -27.35 -21.97 0.30
CA PHE A 40 -28.03 -22.60 -0.82
C PHE A 40 -28.30 -21.56 -1.92
N GLN A 41 -28.20 -21.96 -3.17
CA GLN A 41 -28.45 -21.08 -4.32
C GLN A 41 -29.82 -20.40 -4.28
N THR A 42 -30.82 -21.02 -3.64
CA THR A 42 -32.15 -20.45 -3.44
C THR A 42 -32.15 -19.21 -2.51
N GLU A 43 -31.09 -19.02 -1.73
CA GLU A 43 -30.92 -17.91 -0.80
C GLU A 43 -30.14 -16.73 -1.39
N GLN A 44 -29.68 -16.81 -2.62
CA GLN A 44 -28.81 -15.83 -3.27
C GLN A 44 -29.36 -14.39 -3.13
N GLU A 45 -30.62 -14.16 -3.51
CA GLU A 45 -31.24 -12.83 -3.43
C GLU A 45 -31.37 -12.34 -1.98
N ASN A 46 -31.66 -13.26 -1.05
CA ASN A 46 -31.73 -12.96 0.37
C ASN A 46 -30.35 -12.57 0.92
N ILE A 47 -29.31 -13.30 0.56
CA ILE A 47 -27.92 -13.01 0.95
C ILE A 47 -27.48 -11.65 0.41
N ASP A 48 -27.79 -11.33 -0.85
CA ASP A 48 -27.41 -10.06 -1.47
C ASP A 48 -28.06 -8.86 -0.75
N ASN A 49 -29.35 -8.98 -0.43
CA ASN A 49 -30.06 -7.97 0.36
C ASN A 49 -29.43 -7.83 1.76
N ARG A 50 -29.09 -8.94 2.41
CA ARG A 50 -28.47 -8.92 3.74
C ARG A 50 -27.07 -8.32 3.74
N ILE A 51 -26.28 -8.52 2.67
CA ILE A 51 -24.98 -7.85 2.53
C ILE A 51 -25.18 -6.33 2.47
N THR A 52 -26.22 -5.88 1.78
CA THR A 52 -26.56 -4.45 1.71
C THR A 52 -26.99 -3.90 3.07
N ASP A 53 -27.86 -4.60 3.78
CA ASP A 53 -28.31 -4.22 5.12
C ASP A 53 -27.15 -4.20 6.11
N PHE A 54 -26.30 -5.23 6.09
CA PHE A 54 -25.09 -5.32 6.89
C PHE A 54 -24.13 -4.15 6.63
N PHE A 55 -23.91 -3.79 5.36
CA PHE A 55 -23.11 -2.63 5.00
C PHE A 55 -23.70 -1.34 5.59
N ASN A 56 -25.02 -1.13 5.46
CA ASN A 56 -25.71 0.05 5.99
C ASN A 56 -25.59 0.11 7.52
N GLU A 57 -25.87 -0.99 8.22
CA GLU A 57 -25.75 -1.08 9.68
C GLU A 57 -24.32 -0.83 10.18
N LEU A 58 -23.30 -1.32 9.45
CA LEU A 58 -21.91 -1.05 9.79
C LEU A 58 -21.55 0.41 9.55
N SER A 59 -22.03 1.00 8.46
CA SER A 59 -21.80 2.41 8.15
C SER A 59 -22.38 3.30 9.24
N ASP A 60 -23.65 3.06 9.63
CA ASP A 60 -24.31 3.80 10.71
C ASP A 60 -23.59 3.62 12.06
N TYR A 61 -23.11 2.39 12.34
CA TYR A 61 -22.35 2.12 13.56
C TYR A 61 -21.03 2.89 13.59
N LEU A 62 -20.33 2.99 12.44
CA LEU A 62 -19.03 3.61 12.33
C LEU A 62 -19.09 5.14 12.19
N GLU A 63 -20.22 5.72 11.78
CA GLU A 63 -20.46 7.16 11.81
C GLU A 63 -20.26 7.75 13.22
N ASN A 64 -20.55 6.96 14.26
CA ASN A 64 -20.30 7.34 15.65
C ASN A 64 -18.78 7.41 15.99
N PHE A 65 -17.92 6.83 15.16
CA PHE A 65 -16.46 6.86 15.28
C PHE A 65 -15.87 7.76 14.19
N GLN A 66 -16.09 9.03 14.23
CA GLN A 66 -15.87 10.15 13.30
C GLN A 66 -14.77 10.03 12.20
N HIS A 67 -13.97 8.95 12.18
CA HIS A 67 -12.85 8.77 11.25
C HIS A 67 -12.84 7.43 10.51
N TYR A 68 -13.80 6.54 10.77
CA TYR A 68 -13.83 5.23 10.12
C TYR A 68 -14.87 5.18 9.01
N ARG A 69 -14.42 4.89 7.81
CA ARG A 69 -15.26 4.54 6.68
C ARG A 69 -15.02 3.09 6.32
N ILE A 70 -16.09 2.35 6.06
CA ILE A 70 -15.99 0.96 5.65
C ILE A 70 -16.24 0.84 4.15
N THR A 71 -15.45 0.00 3.49
CA THR A 71 -15.70 -0.47 2.14
C THR A 71 -15.86 -1.98 2.19
N VAL A 72 -16.92 -2.49 1.59
CA VAL A 72 -17.19 -3.93 1.51
C VAL A 72 -17.00 -4.37 0.07
N GLY A 73 -15.99 -5.23 -0.16
CA GLY A 73 -15.77 -5.89 -1.45
C GLY A 73 -16.50 -7.24 -1.47
N VAL A 74 -17.31 -7.46 -2.50
CA VAL A 74 -18.09 -8.69 -2.67
C VAL A 74 -17.58 -9.44 -3.90
N SER A 75 -17.23 -10.72 -3.73
CA SER A 75 -16.84 -11.60 -4.84
C SER A 75 -18.04 -12.00 -5.68
N SER A 76 -17.78 -12.49 -6.88
CA SER A 76 -18.74 -13.35 -7.55
C SER A 76 -18.92 -14.66 -6.77
N GLU A 77 -20.08 -15.29 -6.93
CA GLU A 77 -20.34 -16.61 -6.38
C GLU A 77 -19.44 -17.67 -7.01
N VAL A 78 -19.11 -18.68 -6.21
CA VAL A 78 -18.35 -19.84 -6.65
C VAL A 78 -19.08 -21.12 -6.20
N GLU A 79 -19.03 -22.16 -7.02
CA GLU A 79 -19.80 -23.37 -6.79
C GLU A 79 -18.99 -24.50 -6.13
N SER A 80 -17.67 -24.36 -6.07
CA SER A 80 -16.80 -25.40 -5.56
C SER A 80 -15.79 -24.89 -4.52
N PHE A 81 -15.39 -25.81 -3.63
CA PHE A 81 -14.41 -25.53 -2.59
C PHE A 81 -13.05 -25.10 -3.17
N GLU A 82 -12.65 -25.66 -4.31
CA GLU A 82 -11.40 -25.31 -4.99
C GLU A 82 -11.35 -23.86 -5.45
N GLN A 83 -12.51 -23.23 -5.62
CA GLN A 83 -12.63 -21.84 -6.09
C GLN A 83 -12.69 -20.82 -4.96
N ILE A 84 -12.67 -21.24 -3.69
CA ILE A 84 -12.73 -20.32 -2.54
C ILE A 84 -11.59 -19.30 -2.56
N SER A 85 -10.35 -19.74 -2.87
CA SER A 85 -9.22 -18.81 -2.97
C SER A 85 -9.43 -17.75 -4.06
N THR A 86 -10.03 -18.14 -5.18
CA THR A 86 -10.40 -17.20 -6.26
C THR A 86 -11.46 -16.19 -5.77
N ALA A 87 -12.48 -16.65 -5.04
CA ALA A 87 -13.50 -15.76 -4.48
C ALA A 87 -12.89 -14.77 -3.46
N ILE A 88 -11.93 -15.22 -2.65
CA ILE A 88 -11.21 -14.35 -1.72
C ILE A 88 -10.45 -13.25 -2.49
N GLU A 89 -9.71 -13.61 -3.54
CA GLU A 89 -8.99 -12.63 -4.36
C GLU A 89 -9.95 -11.67 -5.10
N MET A 90 -11.08 -12.16 -5.61
CA MET A 90 -12.13 -11.32 -6.20
C MET A 90 -12.67 -10.29 -5.20
N SER A 91 -12.94 -10.70 -3.96
CA SER A 91 -13.46 -9.79 -2.92
C SER A 91 -12.42 -8.74 -2.49
N LYS A 92 -11.14 -9.12 -2.43
CA LYS A 92 -10.03 -8.19 -2.18
C LYS A 92 -9.90 -7.16 -3.29
N GLU A 93 -9.94 -7.60 -4.56
CA GLU A 93 -9.89 -6.70 -5.72
C GLU A 93 -11.10 -5.76 -5.75
N ALA A 94 -12.31 -6.28 -5.46
CA ALA A 94 -13.50 -5.44 -5.32
C ALA A 94 -13.29 -4.37 -4.23
N ALA A 95 -12.76 -4.73 -3.07
CA ALA A 95 -12.44 -3.77 -2.01
C ALA A 95 -11.34 -2.77 -2.43
N ALA A 96 -10.30 -3.22 -3.14
CA ALA A 96 -9.23 -2.38 -3.67
C ALA A 96 -9.75 -1.37 -4.71
N SER A 97 -10.81 -1.73 -5.45
CA SER A 97 -11.45 -0.85 -6.45
C SER A 97 -11.99 0.46 -5.86
N ARG A 98 -11.98 0.62 -4.51
CA ARG A 98 -12.21 1.92 -3.87
C ARG A 98 -11.24 3.00 -4.34
N LEU A 99 -10.04 2.63 -4.82
CA LEU A 99 -9.08 3.56 -5.42
C LEU A 99 -9.70 4.37 -6.58
N PHE A 100 -10.63 3.77 -7.32
CA PHE A 100 -11.30 4.37 -8.47
C PHE A 100 -12.72 4.83 -8.14
N LYS A 101 -13.45 4.01 -7.33
CA LYS A 101 -14.87 4.21 -7.04
C LYS A 101 -15.12 5.05 -5.77
N GLY A 102 -14.08 5.27 -4.95
CA GLY A 102 -14.17 5.97 -3.67
C GLY A 102 -14.53 5.04 -2.50
N ASN A 103 -14.25 5.52 -1.29
CA ASN A 103 -14.51 4.82 -0.03
C ASN A 103 -15.99 4.86 0.41
N GLY A 104 -16.32 4.03 1.40
CA GLY A 104 -17.63 4.05 2.03
C GLY A 104 -18.72 3.45 1.14
N ARG A 105 -18.39 2.36 0.46
CA ARG A 105 -19.30 1.70 -0.49
C ARG A 105 -19.24 0.19 -0.37
N ARG A 106 -20.34 -0.47 -0.71
CA ARG A 106 -20.37 -1.85 -1.16
C ARG A 106 -19.92 -1.87 -2.62
N ILE A 107 -18.91 -2.68 -2.96
CA ILE A 107 -18.36 -2.82 -4.30
C ILE A 107 -18.38 -4.29 -4.68
N GLU A 108 -19.06 -4.61 -5.75
CA GLU A 108 -19.06 -5.95 -6.34
C GLU A 108 -17.87 -6.12 -7.27
N TYR A 109 -17.31 -7.33 -7.26
CA TYR A 109 -16.30 -7.72 -8.24
C TYR A 109 -16.91 -7.67 -9.64
N CYS A 110 -16.23 -6.97 -10.53
CA CYS A 110 -16.60 -6.92 -11.94
C CYS A 110 -15.45 -7.53 -12.74
N GLN A 111 -15.78 -8.54 -13.54
CA GLN A 111 -14.82 -9.21 -14.40
C GLN A 111 -14.59 -8.37 -15.66
N GLU A 112 -14.01 -7.20 -15.52
CA GLU A 112 -13.52 -6.42 -16.65
C GLU A 112 -12.12 -6.93 -17.08
N PRO A 113 -11.72 -6.72 -18.34
CA PRO A 113 -10.37 -7.08 -18.78
C PRO A 113 -9.35 -6.13 -18.16
N HIS A 114 -8.79 -6.54 -17.05
CA HIS A 114 -7.68 -5.84 -16.38
C HIS A 114 -6.36 -6.56 -16.62
N THR A 115 -5.27 -5.82 -16.53
CA THR A 115 -3.91 -6.32 -16.71
C THR A 115 -3.22 -6.43 -15.35
N LEU A 116 -2.44 -7.49 -15.17
CA LEU A 116 -1.55 -7.63 -14.01
C LEU A 116 -0.33 -6.71 -14.16
N PHE A 117 0.16 -6.19 -13.05
CA PHE A 117 1.40 -5.42 -13.03
C PHE A 117 2.60 -6.31 -13.35
N SER A 118 3.42 -5.86 -14.29
CA SER A 118 4.71 -6.47 -14.57
C SER A 118 5.77 -5.38 -14.67
N PRO A 119 6.86 -5.43 -13.88
CA PRO A 119 7.96 -4.47 -13.97
C PRO A 119 8.51 -4.30 -15.38
N LYS A 120 8.49 -5.36 -16.20
CA LYS A 120 8.96 -5.32 -17.60
C LYS A 120 8.17 -4.33 -18.47
N ASP A 121 6.90 -4.14 -18.17
CA ASP A 121 6.04 -3.22 -18.92
C ASP A 121 6.34 -1.76 -18.62
N PHE A 122 7.12 -1.50 -17.58
CA PHE A 122 7.51 -0.17 -17.09
C PHE A 122 9.02 0.06 -17.20
N GLN A 123 9.74 -0.75 -17.98
CA GLN A 123 11.20 -0.75 -18.04
C GLN A 123 11.78 0.63 -18.34
N ASN A 124 11.23 1.34 -19.34
CA ASN A 124 11.75 2.65 -19.74
C ASN A 124 11.55 3.72 -18.63
N GLU A 125 10.37 3.73 -18.01
CA GLU A 125 10.07 4.64 -16.91
C GLU A 125 10.92 4.32 -15.68
N TYR A 126 11.16 3.04 -15.44
CA TYR A 126 12.00 2.58 -14.34
C TYR A 126 13.46 2.96 -14.51
N GLU A 127 14.06 2.79 -15.71
CA GLU A 127 15.45 3.17 -15.97
C GLU A 127 15.68 4.67 -15.72
N GLU A 128 14.76 5.53 -16.18
CA GLU A 128 14.83 6.96 -15.93
C GLU A 128 14.58 7.30 -14.45
N PHE A 129 13.67 6.58 -13.79
CA PHE A 129 13.43 6.72 -12.35
C PHE A 129 14.65 6.33 -11.53
N ALA A 130 15.25 5.16 -11.82
CA ALA A 130 16.45 4.69 -11.14
C ALA A 130 17.61 5.69 -11.28
N LYS A 131 17.87 6.18 -12.49
CA LYS A 131 18.84 7.22 -12.74
C LYS A 131 18.57 8.51 -11.96
N ALA A 132 17.32 8.92 -11.84
CA ALA A 132 16.93 10.10 -11.07
C ALA A 132 17.18 9.90 -9.55
N VAL A 133 16.96 8.69 -9.02
CA VAL A 133 17.28 8.34 -7.63
C VAL A 133 18.80 8.32 -7.41
N GLU A 134 19.57 7.64 -8.26
CA GLU A 134 21.04 7.58 -8.20
C GLU A 134 21.68 8.97 -8.20
N THR A 135 21.14 9.88 -9.02
CA THR A 135 21.64 11.26 -9.16
C THR A 135 21.00 12.23 -8.15
N MET A 136 20.21 11.72 -7.19
CA MET A 136 19.55 12.51 -6.13
C MET A 136 18.70 13.67 -6.66
N GLN A 137 17.88 13.44 -7.71
CA GLN A 137 17.04 14.44 -8.37
C GLN A 137 15.56 14.24 -8.02
N PRO A 138 15.03 14.84 -6.93
CA PRO A 138 13.67 14.59 -6.44
C PRO A 138 12.58 14.99 -7.46
N ASP A 139 12.77 16.07 -8.20
CA ASP A 139 11.78 16.52 -9.20
C ASP A 139 11.71 15.56 -10.40
N ALA A 140 12.85 15.01 -10.82
CA ALA A 140 12.89 13.99 -11.87
C ALA A 140 12.24 12.69 -11.41
N CYS A 141 12.47 12.26 -10.15
CA CYS A 141 11.78 11.11 -9.55
C CYS A 141 10.28 11.31 -9.54
N GLN A 142 9.81 12.46 -9.08
CA GLN A 142 8.38 12.80 -9.10
C GLN A 142 7.78 12.69 -10.49
N TYR A 143 8.45 13.23 -11.50
CA TYR A 143 7.99 13.16 -12.89
C TYR A 143 7.86 11.72 -13.39
N GLN A 144 8.84 10.85 -13.10
CA GLN A 144 8.80 9.46 -13.52
C GLN A 144 7.73 8.65 -12.77
N ILE A 145 7.53 8.92 -11.47
CA ILE A 145 6.41 8.32 -10.71
C ILE A 145 5.07 8.70 -11.35
N HIS A 146 4.85 9.96 -11.71
CA HIS A 146 3.66 10.37 -12.42
C HIS A 146 3.46 9.62 -13.74
N LYS A 147 4.54 9.39 -14.50
CA LYS A 147 4.48 8.59 -15.74
C LYS A 147 4.10 7.14 -15.47
N CYS A 148 4.67 6.48 -14.45
CA CYS A 148 4.31 5.13 -14.08
C CYS A 148 2.82 5.01 -13.74
N PHE A 149 2.30 5.92 -12.91
CA PHE A 149 0.88 5.90 -12.53
C PHE A 149 -0.06 6.17 -13.71
N ARG A 150 0.33 7.04 -14.64
CA ARG A 150 -0.41 7.27 -15.88
C ARG A 150 -0.41 6.04 -16.76
N LEU A 151 0.75 5.41 -16.98
CA LEU A 151 0.88 4.20 -17.78
C LEU A 151 0.08 3.05 -17.17
N ALA A 152 0.07 2.92 -15.84
CA ALA A 152 -0.75 1.94 -15.13
C ALA A 152 -2.26 2.12 -15.42
N SER A 153 -2.72 3.37 -15.44
CA SER A 153 -4.10 3.70 -15.82
C SER A 153 -4.38 3.40 -17.30
N ASP A 154 -3.45 3.76 -18.20
CA ASP A 154 -3.59 3.51 -19.64
C ASP A 154 -3.61 2.00 -19.96
N LYS A 155 -2.91 1.17 -19.15
CA LYS A 155 -2.90 -0.31 -19.26
C LYS A 155 -4.08 -0.97 -18.56
N ALA A 156 -4.96 -0.22 -17.92
CA ALA A 156 -6.09 -0.73 -17.14
C ALA A 156 -5.66 -1.82 -16.13
N LEU A 157 -4.68 -1.50 -15.28
CA LEU A 157 -4.28 -2.41 -14.20
C LEU A 157 -5.43 -2.61 -13.21
N PHE A 158 -5.49 -3.78 -12.56
CA PHE A 158 -6.31 -4.00 -11.38
C PHE A 158 -5.98 -2.96 -10.28
N ALA A 159 -6.95 -2.66 -9.44
CA ALA A 159 -6.75 -1.70 -8.36
C ALA A 159 -5.68 -2.17 -7.37
N SER A 160 -5.63 -3.46 -7.05
CA SER A 160 -4.59 -4.08 -6.22
C SER A 160 -3.19 -3.91 -6.82
N GLU A 161 -3.07 -3.91 -8.15
CA GLU A 161 -1.80 -3.79 -8.85
C GLU A 161 -1.19 -2.38 -8.75
N PHE A 162 -1.99 -1.36 -8.50
CA PHE A 162 -1.47 -0.02 -8.17
C PHE A 162 -0.73 -0.01 -6.85
N TYR A 163 -1.18 -0.78 -5.85
CA TYR A 163 -0.45 -0.94 -4.59
C TYR A 163 0.86 -1.69 -4.81
N ALA A 164 0.83 -2.78 -5.61
CA ALA A 164 2.03 -3.54 -5.96
C ALA A 164 3.06 -2.68 -6.70
N MET A 165 2.62 -1.84 -7.65
CA MET A 165 3.50 -0.89 -8.34
C MET A 165 4.08 0.16 -7.39
N GLY A 166 3.27 0.71 -6.48
CA GLY A 166 3.74 1.66 -5.48
C GLY A 166 4.80 1.05 -4.56
N LEU A 167 4.56 -0.18 -4.09
CA LEU A 167 5.51 -0.93 -3.26
C LEU A 167 6.81 -1.23 -4.01
N TRP A 168 6.72 -1.61 -5.29
CA TRP A 168 7.88 -1.83 -6.16
C TRP A 168 8.73 -0.58 -6.33
N LEU A 169 8.13 0.59 -6.57
CA LEU A 169 8.87 1.86 -6.69
C LEU A 169 9.57 2.23 -5.37
N LEU A 170 8.89 2.06 -4.23
CA LEU A 170 9.49 2.28 -2.92
C LEU A 170 10.65 1.32 -2.69
N ARG A 171 10.44 0.02 -2.85
CA ARG A 171 11.49 -1.00 -2.68
C ARG A 171 12.71 -0.69 -3.55
N SER A 172 12.49 -0.38 -4.82
CA SER A 172 13.57 -0.01 -5.75
C SER A 172 14.35 1.21 -5.26
N THR A 173 13.69 2.19 -4.65
CA THR A 173 14.37 3.35 -4.07
C THR A 173 15.32 2.95 -2.95
N TYR A 174 14.86 2.10 -2.02
CA TYR A 174 15.70 1.59 -0.93
C TYR A 174 16.88 0.77 -1.44
N ASP A 175 16.66 -0.06 -2.47
CA ASP A 175 17.72 -0.86 -3.10
C ASP A 175 18.78 0.05 -3.76
N ILE A 176 18.38 1.07 -4.52
CA ILE A 176 19.28 2.00 -5.21
C ILE A 176 20.07 2.86 -4.22
N LEU A 177 19.45 3.26 -3.10
CA LEU A 177 20.12 4.05 -2.06
C LEU A 177 20.98 3.21 -1.10
N GLU A 178 21.05 1.88 -1.31
CA GLU A 178 21.78 0.92 -0.49
C GLU A 178 21.34 0.86 0.98
N ILE A 179 20.04 1.08 1.23
CA ILE A 179 19.41 1.05 2.55
C ILE A 179 18.31 -0.02 2.65
N ALA A 180 18.39 -1.05 1.80
CA ALA A 180 17.38 -2.12 1.67
C ALA A 180 17.04 -2.82 2.99
N ASP A 181 17.99 -2.95 3.91
CA ASP A 181 17.80 -3.60 5.21
C ASP A 181 16.83 -2.84 6.14
N THR A 182 16.55 -1.57 5.83
CA THR A 182 15.59 -0.75 6.59
C THR A 182 14.18 -0.77 6.01
N PHE A 183 13.97 -1.46 4.87
CA PHE A 183 12.67 -1.55 4.21
C PHE A 183 11.81 -2.67 4.81
N ASP A 184 10.75 -2.28 5.51
CA ASP A 184 9.74 -3.20 6.01
C ASP A 184 8.58 -3.32 5.01
N VAL A 185 8.55 -4.44 4.29
CA VAL A 185 7.56 -4.71 3.24
C VAL A 185 6.14 -4.72 3.82
N ASP A 186 5.95 -5.38 4.95
CA ASP A 186 4.61 -5.56 5.54
C ASP A 186 4.03 -4.22 6.01
N VAL A 187 4.87 -3.40 6.65
CA VAL A 187 4.48 -2.05 7.08
C VAL A 187 4.15 -1.16 5.88
N GLN A 188 4.98 -1.19 4.84
CA GLN A 188 4.74 -0.35 3.66
C GLN A 188 3.48 -0.79 2.89
N GLN A 189 3.29 -2.09 2.73
CA GLN A 189 2.08 -2.64 2.10
C GLN A 189 0.83 -2.22 2.88
N GLU A 190 0.84 -2.37 4.21
CA GLU A 190 -0.27 -1.96 5.07
C GLU A 190 -0.60 -0.47 4.92
N VAL A 191 0.41 0.40 4.84
CA VAL A 191 0.20 1.83 4.62
C VAL A 191 -0.40 2.11 3.25
N LEU A 192 0.14 1.50 2.19
CA LEU A 192 -0.35 1.69 0.83
C LEU A 192 -1.81 1.24 0.69
N GLU A 193 -2.15 0.06 1.22
CA GLU A 193 -3.50 -0.48 1.19
C GLU A 193 -4.53 0.36 1.97
N ASN A 194 -4.10 1.23 2.87
CA ASN A 194 -4.97 2.17 3.58
C ASN A 194 -5.29 3.44 2.77
N LEU A 195 -4.57 3.71 1.71
CA LEU A 195 -4.81 4.87 0.86
C LEU A 195 -6.06 4.65 0.01
N SER A 196 -6.80 5.73 -0.20
CA SER A 196 -8.18 5.67 -0.67
C SER A 196 -8.36 6.04 -2.13
N THR A 197 -7.39 6.75 -2.70
CA THR A 197 -7.42 7.18 -4.10
C THR A 197 -6.07 6.96 -4.77
N VAL A 198 -6.08 6.80 -6.09
CA VAL A 198 -4.85 6.73 -6.89
C VAL A 198 -3.96 7.95 -6.67
N ALA A 199 -4.58 9.12 -6.48
CA ALA A 199 -3.85 10.36 -6.21
C ALA A 199 -3.12 10.30 -4.85
N ASP A 200 -3.80 9.86 -3.78
CA ASP A 200 -3.19 9.72 -2.45
C ASP A 200 -2.03 8.71 -2.48
N LEU A 201 -2.23 7.59 -3.19
CA LEU A 201 -1.22 6.54 -3.35
C LEU A 201 0.02 7.08 -4.06
N ARG A 202 -0.17 7.73 -5.19
CA ARG A 202 0.92 8.37 -5.96
C ARG A 202 1.65 9.42 -5.12
N ASP A 203 0.91 10.31 -4.48
CA ASP A 203 1.47 11.41 -3.70
C ASP A 203 2.19 10.91 -2.45
N TYR A 204 1.75 9.77 -1.88
CA TYR A 204 2.47 9.09 -0.81
C TYR A 204 3.82 8.56 -1.32
N VAL A 205 3.84 7.82 -2.44
CA VAL A 205 5.09 7.30 -3.04
C VAL A 205 6.05 8.43 -3.34
N ILE A 206 5.58 9.53 -3.93
CA ILE A 206 6.40 10.71 -4.22
C ILE A 206 7.03 11.26 -2.94
N ARG A 207 6.24 11.50 -1.89
CA ARG A 207 6.74 12.05 -0.62
C ARG A 207 7.80 11.14 0.01
N GLN A 208 7.57 9.82 0.02
CA GLN A 208 8.52 8.86 0.58
C GLN A 208 9.85 8.86 -0.19
N VAL A 209 9.79 8.80 -1.52
CA VAL A 209 11.00 8.84 -2.37
C VAL A 209 11.77 10.16 -2.16
N GLN A 210 11.09 11.30 -2.15
CA GLN A 210 11.72 12.60 -1.93
C GLN A 210 12.37 12.71 -0.54
N GLN A 211 11.71 12.17 0.49
CA GLN A 211 12.26 12.15 1.84
C GLN A 211 13.53 11.29 1.91
N LEU A 212 13.50 10.08 1.36
CA LEU A 212 14.65 9.17 1.32
C LEU A 212 15.85 9.80 0.59
N ILE A 213 15.62 10.44 -0.55
CA ILE A 213 16.67 11.16 -1.29
C ILE A 213 17.26 12.28 -0.43
N LYS A 214 16.43 13.06 0.26
CA LYS A 214 16.90 14.15 1.11
C LYS A 214 17.73 13.64 2.30
N GLU A 215 17.28 12.58 2.95
CA GLU A 215 18.00 11.95 4.06
C GLU A 215 19.35 11.39 3.60
N SER A 216 19.37 10.60 2.51
CA SER A 216 20.58 10.03 1.95
C SER A 216 21.57 11.10 1.50
N ARG A 217 21.10 12.20 0.92
CA ARG A 217 21.96 13.34 0.55
C ARG A 217 22.58 13.98 1.78
N SER A 218 21.78 14.23 2.83
CA SER A 218 22.28 14.79 4.09
C SER A 218 23.33 13.91 4.76
N GLU A 219 23.12 12.58 4.74
CA GLU A 219 24.08 11.62 5.28
C GLU A 219 25.40 11.61 4.50
N ARG A 220 25.34 11.66 3.14
CA ARG A 220 26.53 11.74 2.31
C ARG A 220 27.31 13.02 2.58
N GLU A 221 26.62 14.18 2.62
CA GLU A 221 27.26 15.46 2.96
C GLU A 221 27.90 15.45 4.37
N ASN A 222 27.26 14.80 5.34
CA ASN A 222 27.80 14.68 6.69
C ASN A 222 29.03 13.76 6.73
N ARG A 223 29.01 12.63 6.01
CA ARG A 223 30.17 11.74 5.90
C ARG A 223 31.36 12.41 5.24
N GLU A 224 31.13 13.21 4.20
CA GLU A 224 32.21 13.96 3.51
C GLU A 224 32.78 15.07 4.38
N ARG A 225 31.95 15.72 5.22
CA ARG A 225 32.37 16.80 6.11
C ARG A 225 33.08 16.31 7.37
N LYS A 226 32.77 15.11 7.84
CA LYS A 226 33.30 14.58 9.10
C LYS A 226 34.82 14.55 9.14
N PRO A 227 35.56 14.00 8.15
CA PRO A 227 37.02 14.02 8.16
C PRO A 227 37.58 15.45 8.21
N VAL A 228 36.98 16.38 7.48
CA VAL A 228 37.42 17.79 7.45
C VAL A 228 37.21 18.44 8.82
N LEU A 229 36.11 18.17 9.49
CA LEU A 229 35.84 18.69 10.85
C LEU A 229 36.81 18.08 11.86
N GLU A 230 37.06 16.78 11.78
CA GLU A 230 38.05 16.09 12.63
C GLU A 230 39.46 16.66 12.42
N ALA A 231 39.87 16.92 11.21
CA ALA A 231 41.12 17.59 10.87
C ALA A 231 41.20 19.00 11.45
N ILE A 232 40.13 19.79 11.38
CA ILE A 232 40.07 21.13 11.94
C ILE A 232 40.17 21.08 13.47
N VAL A 233 39.49 20.14 14.13
CA VAL A 233 39.59 19.97 15.59
C VAL A 233 41.03 19.60 15.98
N TYR A 234 41.61 18.62 15.32
CA TYR A 234 43.02 18.21 15.57
C TYR A 234 43.98 19.36 15.41
N MET A 235 43.90 20.14 14.35
CA MET A 235 44.73 21.31 14.11
C MET A 235 44.55 22.38 15.21
N LYS A 236 43.32 22.57 15.72
CA LYS A 236 43.08 23.53 16.81
C LYS A 236 43.63 23.08 18.14
N GLU A 237 43.59 21.78 18.45
CA GLU A 237 44.10 21.21 19.68
C GLU A 237 45.66 21.20 19.70
N HIS A 238 46.28 21.05 18.56
CA HIS A 238 47.74 20.92 18.42
C HIS A 238 48.41 22.12 17.76
N PHE A 239 47.72 23.28 17.69
CA PHE A 239 48.23 24.48 16.96
C PHE A 239 49.59 25.02 17.45
N THR A 240 50.00 24.63 18.66
CA THR A 240 51.31 25.02 19.26
C THR A 240 52.44 24.03 18.89
N GLU A 241 52.08 22.91 18.27
CA GLU A 241 53.01 21.84 17.91
C GLU A 241 53.33 21.88 16.40
N LYS A 242 54.39 21.17 16.01
CA LYS A 242 54.76 21.08 14.59
C LYS A 242 53.91 19.98 13.96
N ILE A 243 52.78 20.36 13.39
CA ILE A 243 51.83 19.44 12.75
C ILE A 243 52.30 19.17 11.30
N THR A 244 52.31 17.91 10.88
CA THR A 244 52.54 17.47 9.50
C THR A 244 51.23 17.09 8.82
N LEU A 245 51.27 16.97 7.50
CA LEU A 245 50.12 16.54 6.72
C LEU A 245 49.70 15.08 7.06
N GLU A 246 50.66 14.26 7.43
CA GLU A 246 50.44 12.87 7.86
C GLU A 246 49.76 12.74 9.23
N ASP A 247 49.89 13.76 10.09
CA ASP A 247 49.23 13.79 11.39
C ASP A 247 47.76 14.18 11.29
N VAL A 248 47.32 14.76 10.16
CA VAL A 248 45.96 15.28 9.92
C VAL A 248 45.20 14.41 8.94
N ALA A 249 45.83 13.51 8.18
CA ALA A 249 45.19 12.65 7.19
C ALA A 249 44.74 11.30 7.79
#